data_cff394c5624c64b40074b7206a3a9d75
#
_entry.id   cff394c5624c64b40074b7206a3a9d75
#
_cell.length_a   1.000
_cell.length_b   1.000
_cell.length_c   1.000
_cell.angle_alpha   90.00
_cell.angle_beta   90.00
_cell.angle_gamma   90.00
#
_symmetry.space_group_name_H-M   'P 1'
#
loop_
_entity.id
_entity.type
_entity.pdbx_description
1 polymer ?
#
loop_
_entity_poly.entity_id
_entity_poly.type
_entity_poly.pdbx_seq_one_letter_code
_entity_poly.pdbx_strand_id
1 'polypeptide(L)'
;MKRIYESLIADHFVNNRQMVFLSGPRQVGKTTLAANVLPGAACFNYDKTADALAIAGGADRIATIADLSDPVKAQKGILFDELHKFPKWKNFLKGFFDVYADNRKIKVLVTGSARLDVYKRGGDSMMGRYFPYRVHPLSMGELGGADANLDAIFQNPQHVSEDDMNALIRFGGYPEPFLKGNDRFCNQWKRMRLEKLFEEDIRDMSRVQDLRGLRSLAELIAARVGGGVNYASLAADLAVTPDTVKSWIGILESVYYCYTVTPWFANVANSIRKQPKAYLWDWSLVHDEGARNENFMASHLLKAVHWWTDSGLGDFALHYLRTKQQKEVDFLVSKDKKPFMLVECKTSAKEVLSPALAEFQKTLAVPYAFQVAINAPGSDLHPSEFAGTPIKISALDLLKVLV
;
A
#
# COMPACT_ATOMS: atom_id res chain seq x y z
N MET A 1 -6.80 -13.85 11.52
CA MET A 1 -6.87 -13.74 10.06
C MET A 1 -5.46 -13.79 9.52
N LYS A 2 -5.17 -14.72 8.61
CA LYS A 2 -3.87 -14.86 7.96
C LYS A 2 -3.70 -13.75 6.92
N ARG A 3 -2.47 -13.19 6.84
CA ARG A 3 -2.14 -12.19 5.82
C ARG A 3 -1.32 -12.83 4.72
N ILE A 4 -1.55 -12.44 3.47
CA ILE A 4 -0.77 -12.96 2.32
C ILE A 4 0.73 -12.73 2.48
N TYR A 5 1.12 -11.68 3.19
CA TYR A 5 2.54 -11.34 3.45
C TYR A 5 3.27 -12.38 4.30
N GLU A 6 2.56 -13.26 5.02
CA GLU A 6 3.19 -14.27 5.87
C GLU A 6 4.01 -15.25 5.04
N SER A 7 3.48 -15.73 3.90
CA SER A 7 4.20 -16.60 2.97
C SER A 7 5.40 -15.91 2.32
N LEU A 8 5.22 -14.65 1.89
CA LEU A 8 6.28 -13.86 1.26
C LEU A 8 7.46 -13.60 2.21
N ILE A 9 7.17 -13.24 3.47
CA ILE A 9 8.22 -12.99 4.45
C ILE A 9 8.87 -14.29 4.92
N ALA A 10 8.09 -15.38 5.02
CA ALA A 10 8.64 -16.69 5.35
C ALA A 10 9.63 -17.18 4.27
N ASP A 11 9.26 -17.05 2.99
CA ASP A 11 10.12 -17.33 1.84
C ASP A 11 11.38 -16.45 1.86
N HIS A 12 11.22 -15.14 2.13
CA HIS A 12 12.36 -14.25 2.28
C HIS A 12 13.37 -14.77 3.30
N PHE A 13 12.93 -15.15 4.49
CA PHE A 13 13.81 -15.63 5.55
C PHE A 13 14.41 -17.01 5.31
N VAL A 14 13.92 -17.76 4.33
CA VAL A 14 14.54 -19.01 3.86
C VAL A 14 15.66 -18.70 2.86
N ASN A 15 15.40 -17.77 1.93
CA ASN A 15 16.24 -17.55 0.76
C ASN A 15 17.20 -16.35 0.90
N ASN A 16 16.93 -15.43 1.83
CA ASN A 16 17.68 -14.18 1.94
C ASN A 16 18.19 -13.95 3.37
N ARG A 17 19.38 -13.33 3.47
CA ARG A 17 20.01 -12.94 4.74
C ARG A 17 19.61 -11.56 5.21
N GLN A 18 19.05 -10.74 4.32
CA GLN A 18 18.74 -9.34 4.56
C GLN A 18 17.59 -9.20 5.56
N MET A 19 17.55 -8.07 6.24
CA MET A 19 16.44 -7.69 7.11
C MET A 19 15.16 -7.48 6.29
N VAL A 20 14.03 -7.74 6.88
CA VAL A 20 12.72 -7.41 6.35
C VAL A 20 12.25 -6.07 6.92
N PHE A 21 11.88 -5.12 6.05
CA PHE A 21 11.28 -3.85 6.45
C PHE A 21 9.82 -3.83 6.03
N LEU A 22 8.90 -3.77 7.02
CA LEU A 22 7.47 -3.64 6.80
C LEU A 22 7.04 -2.18 6.89
N SER A 23 6.66 -1.60 5.77
CA SER A 23 6.08 -0.27 5.69
C SER A 23 4.58 -0.33 5.37
N GLY A 24 3.82 0.68 5.77
CA GLY A 24 2.38 0.76 5.49
C GLY A 24 1.63 1.58 6.53
N PRO A 25 0.33 1.83 6.32
CA PRO A 25 -0.48 2.66 7.20
C PRO A 25 -0.44 2.19 8.67
N ARG A 26 -0.67 3.10 9.61
CA ARG A 26 -0.95 2.70 11.00
C ARG A 26 -2.19 1.82 11.06
N GLN A 27 -2.22 0.88 12.03
CA GLN A 27 -3.35 -0.04 12.28
C GLN A 27 -3.70 -1.00 11.12
N VAL A 28 -2.80 -1.16 10.14
CA VAL A 28 -2.97 -2.13 9.03
C VAL A 28 -2.56 -3.56 9.43
N GLY A 29 -2.02 -3.75 10.65
CA GLY A 29 -1.66 -5.05 11.20
C GLY A 29 -0.18 -5.44 11.04
N LYS A 30 0.75 -4.49 10.83
CA LYS A 30 2.19 -4.78 10.67
C LYS A 30 2.79 -5.52 11.86
N THR A 31 2.55 -5.05 13.09
CA THR A 31 3.08 -5.67 14.32
C THR A 31 2.53 -7.07 14.52
N THR A 32 1.23 -7.28 14.24
CA THR A 32 0.60 -8.61 14.30
C THR A 32 1.21 -9.55 13.25
N LEU A 33 1.36 -9.08 12.02
CA LEU A 33 2.02 -9.83 10.94
C LEU A 33 3.44 -10.23 11.34
N ALA A 34 4.23 -9.30 11.87
CA ALA A 34 5.59 -9.54 12.32
C ALA A 34 5.66 -10.61 13.42
N ALA A 35 4.76 -10.56 14.39
CA ALA A 35 4.67 -11.55 15.46
C ALA A 35 4.28 -12.95 14.94
N ASN A 36 3.38 -13.01 13.95
CA ASN A 36 2.98 -14.27 13.31
C ASN A 36 4.13 -14.92 12.54
N VAL A 37 4.92 -14.12 11.82
CA VAL A 37 6.03 -14.61 10.98
C VAL A 37 7.26 -15.01 11.81
N LEU A 38 7.51 -14.30 12.91
CA LEU A 38 8.62 -14.57 13.82
C LEU A 38 8.12 -14.88 15.24
N PRO A 39 7.43 -16.01 15.46
CA PRO A 39 6.96 -16.38 16.77
C PRO A 39 8.13 -16.56 17.74
N GLY A 40 8.04 -15.94 18.91
CA GLY A 40 9.09 -15.99 19.93
C GLY A 40 10.29 -15.08 19.67
N ALA A 41 10.23 -14.18 18.69
CA ALA A 41 11.28 -13.16 18.47
C ALA A 41 11.39 -12.22 19.67
N ALA A 42 12.61 -11.77 19.98
CA ALA A 42 12.79 -10.68 20.92
C ALA A 42 12.24 -9.39 20.30
N CYS A 43 11.27 -8.77 20.95
CA CYS A 43 10.57 -7.59 20.44
C CYS A 43 11.03 -6.34 21.18
N PHE A 44 11.48 -5.33 20.43
CA PHE A 44 11.87 -4.01 20.91
C PHE A 44 10.98 -2.95 20.26
N ASN A 45 10.04 -2.41 21.03
CA ASN A 45 9.12 -1.37 20.57
C ASN A 45 9.58 0.01 21.05
N TYR A 46 9.90 0.90 20.12
CA TYR A 46 10.44 2.22 20.44
C TYR A 46 9.47 3.11 21.25
N ASP A 47 8.17 2.83 21.22
CA ASP A 47 7.18 3.55 22.05
C ASP A 47 7.20 3.12 23.54
N LYS A 48 7.91 2.04 23.89
CA LYS A 48 8.14 1.62 25.27
C LYS A 48 9.46 2.18 25.79
N THR A 49 9.43 2.91 26.88
CA THR A 49 10.60 3.59 27.43
C THR A 49 11.79 2.64 27.67
N ALA A 50 11.55 1.43 28.21
CA ALA A 50 12.60 0.45 28.45
C ALA A 50 13.28 -0.01 27.14
N ASP A 51 12.48 -0.28 26.10
CA ASP A 51 12.98 -0.71 24.80
C ASP A 51 13.69 0.43 24.07
N ALA A 52 13.16 1.67 24.16
CA ALA A 52 13.80 2.85 23.61
C ALA A 52 15.20 3.09 24.23
N LEU A 53 15.32 2.91 25.54
CA LEU A 53 16.62 2.99 26.26
C LEU A 53 17.55 1.84 25.85
N ALA A 54 17.03 0.64 25.60
CA ALA A 54 17.82 -0.47 25.11
C ALA A 54 18.38 -0.18 23.71
N ILE A 55 17.53 0.31 22.79
CA ILE A 55 17.92 0.71 21.43
C ILE A 55 18.95 1.84 21.45
N ALA A 56 18.73 2.86 22.29
CA ALA A 56 19.67 3.98 22.44
C ALA A 56 21.03 3.53 23.01
N GLY A 57 21.05 2.44 23.79
CA GLY A 57 22.27 1.80 24.31
C GLY A 57 23.11 1.05 23.26
N GLY A 58 22.59 0.93 22.01
CA GLY A 58 23.35 0.39 20.89
C GLY A 58 23.15 -1.11 20.63
N ALA A 59 23.80 -1.58 19.57
CA ALA A 59 23.65 -2.95 19.07
C ALA A 59 24.08 -4.02 20.10
N ASP A 60 25.14 -3.77 20.84
CA ASP A 60 25.67 -4.72 21.84
C ASP A 60 24.69 -4.93 23.01
N ARG A 61 24.00 -3.85 23.40
CA ARG A 61 22.95 -3.94 24.45
C ARG A 61 21.77 -4.79 24.00
N ILE A 62 21.32 -4.61 22.76
CA ILE A 62 20.26 -5.45 22.17
C ILE A 62 20.72 -6.90 22.10
N ALA A 63 21.95 -7.15 21.63
CA ALA A 63 22.53 -8.48 21.55
C ALA A 63 22.60 -9.18 22.90
N THR A 64 22.94 -8.45 23.96
CA THR A 64 22.97 -8.96 25.34
C THR A 64 21.56 -9.30 25.83
N ILE A 65 20.57 -8.41 25.65
CA ILE A 65 19.18 -8.61 26.08
C ILE A 65 18.54 -9.80 25.34
N ALA A 66 18.84 -9.96 24.04
CA ALA A 66 18.33 -11.05 23.21
C ALA A 66 19.20 -12.33 23.26
N ASP A 67 20.21 -12.34 24.10
CA ASP A 67 21.14 -13.47 24.35
C ASP A 67 21.78 -14.01 23.07
N LEU A 68 22.16 -13.12 22.14
CA LEU A 68 22.66 -13.47 20.81
C LEU A 68 24.05 -14.10 20.83
N SER A 69 24.77 -14.02 21.93
CA SER A 69 26.11 -14.62 22.10
C SER A 69 26.07 -16.11 22.42
N ASP A 70 24.95 -16.62 22.95
CA ASP A 70 24.75 -18.03 23.23
C ASP A 70 24.07 -18.74 22.04
N PRO A 71 24.76 -19.60 21.28
CA PRO A 71 24.19 -20.26 20.10
C PRO A 71 23.05 -21.24 20.45
N VAL A 72 22.91 -21.64 21.70
CA VAL A 72 21.83 -22.53 22.17
C VAL A 72 20.60 -21.76 22.57
N LYS A 73 20.78 -20.60 23.25
CA LYS A 73 19.70 -19.77 23.76
C LYS A 73 19.37 -18.57 22.89
N ALA A 74 20.24 -18.27 21.90
CA ALA A 74 20.10 -17.09 21.05
C ALA A 74 18.71 -17.00 20.42
N GLN A 75 18.08 -15.87 20.56
CA GLN A 75 16.86 -15.55 19.84
C GLN A 75 17.13 -15.61 18.35
N LYS A 76 16.40 -16.47 17.64
CA LYS A 76 16.53 -16.62 16.18
C LYS A 76 15.83 -15.51 15.40
N GLY A 77 15.08 -14.65 16.08
CA GLY A 77 14.35 -13.53 15.50
C GLY A 77 14.39 -12.30 16.38
N ILE A 78 14.57 -11.14 15.76
CA ILE A 78 14.49 -9.82 16.39
C ILE A 78 13.45 -8.99 15.65
N LEU A 79 12.53 -8.41 16.41
CA LEU A 79 11.53 -7.46 15.91
C LEU A 79 11.80 -6.08 16.48
N PHE A 80 12.09 -5.14 15.59
CA PHE A 80 12.12 -3.71 15.93
C PHE A 80 10.82 -3.06 15.47
N ASP A 81 9.97 -2.64 16.41
CA ASP A 81 8.70 -2.01 16.13
C ASP A 81 8.80 -0.49 16.33
N GLU A 82 8.19 0.29 15.40
CA GLU A 82 8.22 1.76 15.37
C GLU A 82 9.64 2.38 15.42
N LEU A 83 10.64 1.65 14.93
CA LEU A 83 12.06 2.06 15.03
C LEU A 83 12.37 3.37 14.27
N HIS A 84 11.55 3.72 13.28
CA HIS A 84 11.71 4.97 12.52
C HIS A 84 11.65 6.23 13.39
N LYS A 85 11.07 6.15 14.60
CA LYS A 85 11.04 7.24 15.58
C LYS A 85 12.40 7.48 16.24
N PHE A 86 13.33 6.52 16.19
CA PHE A 86 14.70 6.69 16.68
C PHE A 86 15.53 7.50 15.68
N PRO A 87 16.03 8.72 16.01
CA PRO A 87 16.70 9.58 15.04
C PRO A 87 17.91 8.95 14.35
N LYS A 88 18.61 8.04 15.03
CA LYS A 88 19.83 7.36 14.53
C LYS A 88 19.56 5.92 14.05
N TRP A 89 18.32 5.57 13.76
CA TRP A 89 17.91 4.20 13.45
C TRP A 89 18.70 3.55 12.29
N LYS A 90 19.08 4.32 11.25
CA LYS A 90 19.86 3.79 10.11
C LYS A 90 21.23 3.32 10.54
N ASN A 91 21.97 4.15 11.27
CA ASN A 91 23.32 3.81 11.75
C ASN A 91 23.24 2.64 12.75
N PHE A 92 22.24 2.63 13.61
CA PHE A 92 21.98 1.55 14.54
C PHE A 92 21.74 0.22 13.80
N LEU A 93 20.80 0.17 12.85
CA LEU A 93 20.50 -1.04 12.10
C LEU A 93 21.66 -1.51 11.23
N LYS A 94 22.42 -0.57 10.63
CA LYS A 94 23.61 -0.91 9.86
C LYS A 94 24.63 -1.64 10.76
N GLY A 95 24.97 -1.05 11.91
CA GLY A 95 25.91 -1.67 12.86
C GLY A 95 25.37 -3.00 13.41
N PHE A 96 24.08 -3.07 13.74
CA PHE A 96 23.47 -4.29 14.21
C PHE A 96 23.50 -5.41 13.15
N PHE A 97 23.17 -5.10 11.91
CA PHE A 97 23.19 -6.08 10.81
C PHE A 97 24.61 -6.59 10.57
N ASP A 98 25.57 -5.68 10.40
CA ASP A 98 26.95 -6.04 10.04
C ASP A 98 27.64 -6.87 11.13
N VAL A 99 27.30 -6.65 12.41
CA VAL A 99 27.93 -7.35 13.55
C VAL A 99 27.18 -8.63 13.93
N TYR A 100 25.83 -8.59 13.96
CA TYR A 100 25.04 -9.66 14.57
C TYR A 100 24.17 -10.45 13.59
N ALA A 101 23.66 -9.84 12.53
CA ALA A 101 22.69 -10.47 11.66
C ALA A 101 23.32 -11.18 10.44
N ASP A 102 24.34 -10.56 9.82
CA ASP A 102 24.90 -11.02 8.54
C ASP A 102 25.44 -12.47 8.58
N ASN A 103 26.13 -12.86 9.64
CA ASN A 103 26.80 -14.16 9.74
C ASN A 103 26.14 -15.16 10.70
N ARG A 104 25.07 -14.76 11.42
CA ARG A 104 24.50 -15.58 12.53
C ARG A 104 23.14 -16.17 12.27
N LYS A 105 22.61 -16.06 11.03
CA LYS A 105 21.25 -16.54 10.67
C LYS A 105 20.13 -15.95 11.55
N ILE A 106 20.35 -14.75 12.11
CA ILE A 106 19.37 -14.06 12.92
C ILE A 106 18.41 -13.34 11.96
N LYS A 107 17.12 -13.66 12.05
CA LYS A 107 16.07 -13.04 11.28
C LYS A 107 15.73 -11.69 11.90
N VAL A 108 15.87 -10.60 11.17
CA VAL A 108 15.56 -9.26 11.65
C VAL A 108 14.39 -8.68 10.87
N LEU A 109 13.36 -8.30 11.58
CA LEU A 109 12.18 -7.65 11.02
C LEU A 109 12.03 -6.26 11.66
N VAL A 110 11.83 -5.25 10.83
CA VAL A 110 11.65 -3.87 11.25
C VAL A 110 10.30 -3.38 10.77
N THR A 111 9.49 -2.80 11.66
CA THR A 111 8.24 -2.16 11.27
C THR A 111 8.31 -0.64 11.40
N GLY A 112 7.55 0.04 10.56
CA GLY A 112 7.36 1.48 10.66
C GLY A 112 6.06 1.93 10.00
N SER A 113 5.40 2.93 10.59
CA SER A 113 4.14 3.50 10.08
C SER A 113 4.37 4.58 9.03
N ALA A 114 5.51 5.29 9.09
CA ALA A 114 5.89 6.23 8.06
C ALA A 114 6.52 5.48 6.86
N ARG A 115 6.46 6.07 5.69
CA ARG A 115 7.25 5.57 4.56
C ARG A 115 8.71 5.58 4.94
N LEU A 116 9.27 4.42 5.26
CA LEU A 116 10.70 4.27 5.57
C LEU A 116 11.60 4.76 4.41
N ASP A 117 11.08 4.83 3.20
CA ASP A 117 11.69 5.36 2.00
C ASP A 117 11.73 6.90 1.93
N VAL A 118 10.86 7.62 2.64
CA VAL A 118 10.94 9.10 2.72
C VAL A 118 12.23 9.56 3.40
N TYR A 119 12.81 8.73 4.25
CA TYR A 119 14.10 8.97 4.89
C TYR A 119 15.33 8.68 4.01
N LYS A 120 15.15 8.51 2.68
CA LYS A 120 16.27 8.39 1.72
C LYS A 120 17.14 9.65 1.60
N ARG A 121 16.69 10.78 2.18
CA ARG A 121 17.45 12.04 2.16
C ARG A 121 18.50 12.06 3.29
N GLY A 122 19.76 11.84 2.92
CA GLY A 122 20.93 12.08 3.76
C GLY A 122 21.31 10.92 4.70
N GLY A 123 22.52 10.43 4.60
CA GLY A 123 23.13 9.43 5.48
C GLY A 123 23.51 8.14 4.79
N ASP A 124 24.25 7.30 5.50
CA ASP A 124 24.80 6.02 5.04
C ASP A 124 23.78 5.12 4.35
N SER A 125 24.16 4.55 3.23
CA SER A 125 23.35 3.63 2.44
C SER A 125 23.08 2.35 3.23
N MET A 126 21.79 1.99 3.36
CA MET A 126 21.33 0.68 3.85
C MET A 126 21.29 -0.39 2.74
N MET A 127 21.82 -0.05 1.56
CA MET A 127 21.78 -0.92 0.37
C MET A 127 22.37 -2.30 0.67
N GLY A 128 21.72 -3.35 0.22
CA GLY A 128 22.12 -4.73 0.42
C GLY A 128 21.84 -5.31 1.82
N ARG A 129 21.28 -4.53 2.75
CA ARG A 129 20.99 -4.97 4.12
C ARG A 129 19.54 -5.27 4.41
N TYR A 130 18.61 -4.82 3.59
CA TYR A 130 17.18 -5.04 3.78
C TYR A 130 16.41 -5.14 2.47
N PHE A 131 15.24 -5.78 2.53
CA PHE A 131 14.20 -5.72 1.51
C PHE A 131 12.95 -5.04 2.10
N PRO A 132 12.36 -4.07 1.39
CA PRO A 132 11.12 -3.42 1.81
C PRO A 132 9.92 -4.23 1.33
N TYR A 133 8.92 -4.41 2.20
CA TYR A 133 7.62 -4.98 1.88
C TYR A 133 6.52 -4.03 2.31
N ARG A 134 5.58 -3.77 1.41
CA ARG A 134 4.51 -2.78 1.60
C ARG A 134 3.22 -3.45 2.03
N VAL A 135 2.86 -3.29 3.30
CA VAL A 135 1.65 -3.88 3.89
C VAL A 135 0.47 -2.96 3.63
N HIS A 136 -0.48 -3.45 2.84
CA HIS A 136 -1.71 -2.75 2.48
C HIS A 136 -2.88 -3.10 3.40
N PRO A 137 -3.99 -2.32 3.36
CA PRO A 137 -5.28 -2.76 3.87
C PRO A 137 -5.70 -4.11 3.28
N LEU A 138 -6.67 -4.75 3.91
CA LEU A 138 -7.24 -6.02 3.43
C LEU A 138 -7.76 -5.88 2.00
N SER A 139 -7.65 -6.96 1.24
CA SER A 139 -8.18 -7.08 -0.12
C SER A 139 -9.06 -8.32 -0.24
N MET A 140 -9.83 -8.40 -1.31
CA MET A 140 -10.65 -9.57 -1.61
C MET A 140 -9.81 -10.85 -1.68
N GLY A 141 -8.62 -10.80 -2.31
CA GLY A 141 -7.71 -11.94 -2.37
C GLY A 141 -7.21 -12.43 -1.01
N GLU A 142 -7.17 -11.58 0.02
CA GLU A 142 -6.79 -12.01 1.38
C GLU A 142 -7.95 -12.63 2.17
N LEU A 143 -9.19 -12.27 1.89
CA LEU A 143 -10.34 -12.74 2.66
C LEU A 143 -10.54 -14.25 2.52
N GLY A 144 -10.19 -14.83 1.39
CA GLY A 144 -10.24 -16.27 1.16
C GLY A 144 -9.25 -17.11 1.97
N GLY A 145 -8.23 -16.47 2.55
CA GLY A 145 -7.31 -17.08 3.51
C GLY A 145 -6.29 -18.07 2.96
N ALA A 146 -6.25 -18.30 1.64
CA ALA A 146 -5.26 -19.16 1.02
C ALA A 146 -3.88 -18.48 0.93
N ASP A 147 -2.82 -19.30 0.86
CA ASP A 147 -1.48 -18.81 0.60
C ASP A 147 -1.36 -18.29 -0.83
N ALA A 148 -0.73 -17.14 -0.98
CA ALA A 148 -0.44 -16.59 -2.30
C ALA A 148 0.68 -17.39 -2.98
N ASN A 149 0.50 -17.66 -4.28
CA ASN A 149 1.56 -18.17 -5.13
C ASN A 149 2.50 -17.01 -5.49
N LEU A 150 3.75 -17.08 -5.03
CA LEU A 150 4.74 -16.02 -5.23
C LEU A 150 5.19 -15.86 -6.68
N ASP A 151 4.98 -16.86 -7.52
CA ASP A 151 5.38 -16.89 -8.94
C ASP A 151 4.23 -16.52 -9.90
N ALA A 152 3.02 -16.28 -9.36
CA ALA A 152 1.82 -16.02 -10.18
C ALA A 152 1.35 -14.55 -10.08
N ILE A 153 1.04 -13.97 -11.24
CA ILE A 153 0.40 -12.64 -11.33
C ILE A 153 -1.08 -12.77 -10.94
N PHE A 154 -1.80 -13.69 -11.57
CA PHE A 154 -3.16 -14.04 -11.18
C PHE A 154 -3.11 -15.26 -10.27
N GLN A 155 -3.68 -15.11 -9.09
CA GLN A 155 -3.75 -16.18 -8.08
C GLN A 155 -4.85 -17.19 -8.43
N ASN A 156 -4.83 -18.35 -7.78
CA ASN A 156 -5.99 -19.22 -7.78
C ASN A 156 -7.20 -18.47 -7.19
N PRO A 157 -8.41 -18.63 -7.76
CA PRO A 157 -9.59 -17.94 -7.26
C PRO A 157 -9.83 -18.23 -5.78
N GLN A 158 -9.98 -17.17 -5.00
CA GLN A 158 -10.29 -17.27 -3.58
C GLN A 158 -11.78 -17.51 -3.37
N HIS A 159 -12.14 -18.25 -2.30
CA HIS A 159 -13.53 -18.44 -1.88
C HIS A 159 -14.03 -17.21 -1.12
N VAL A 160 -14.51 -16.24 -1.85
CA VAL A 160 -15.07 -14.98 -1.33
C VAL A 160 -16.42 -14.71 -1.98
N SER A 161 -17.29 -14.02 -1.24
CA SER A 161 -18.66 -13.73 -1.64
C SER A 161 -18.90 -12.26 -1.99
N GLU A 162 -20.03 -11.95 -2.57
CA GLU A 162 -20.50 -10.57 -2.76
C GLU A 162 -20.71 -9.86 -1.41
N ASP A 163 -21.14 -10.58 -0.38
CA ASP A 163 -21.29 -10.03 0.97
C ASP A 163 -19.94 -9.61 1.56
N ASP A 164 -18.88 -10.39 1.34
CA ASP A 164 -17.52 -10.03 1.73
C ASP A 164 -17.06 -8.76 1.00
N MET A 165 -17.35 -8.65 -0.30
CA MET A 165 -17.02 -7.46 -1.09
C MET A 165 -17.79 -6.24 -0.60
N ASN A 166 -19.10 -6.37 -0.37
CA ASN A 166 -19.95 -5.30 0.14
C ASN A 166 -19.50 -4.85 1.54
N ALA A 167 -19.13 -5.79 2.41
CA ALA A 167 -18.60 -5.50 3.73
C ALA A 167 -17.26 -4.72 3.62
N LEU A 168 -16.37 -5.15 2.72
CA LEU A 168 -15.08 -4.49 2.51
C LEU A 168 -15.23 -3.07 1.92
N ILE A 169 -16.16 -2.88 0.98
CA ILE A 169 -16.50 -1.55 0.45
C ILE A 169 -17.05 -0.64 1.56
N ARG A 170 -17.94 -1.17 2.41
CA ARG A 170 -18.63 -0.41 3.47
C ARG A 170 -17.71 -0.05 4.63
N PHE A 171 -17.00 -1.03 5.17
CA PHE A 171 -16.23 -0.87 6.40
C PHE A 171 -14.76 -0.50 6.18
N GLY A 172 -14.28 -0.58 4.92
CA GLY A 172 -12.89 -0.34 4.56
C GLY A 172 -12.00 -1.57 4.79
N GLY A 173 -10.76 -1.48 4.34
CA GLY A 173 -9.80 -2.59 4.41
C GLY A 173 -8.93 -2.60 5.67
N TYR A 174 -9.17 -1.75 6.66
CA TYR A 174 -8.46 -1.83 7.93
C TYR A 174 -9.00 -2.99 8.77
N PRO A 175 -8.13 -3.89 9.31
CA PRO A 175 -8.57 -5.13 9.95
C PRO A 175 -9.58 -4.92 11.08
N GLU A 176 -9.36 -3.95 11.95
CA GLU A 176 -10.21 -3.77 13.14
C GLU A 176 -11.64 -3.34 12.80
N PRO A 177 -11.90 -2.26 12.02
CA PRO A 177 -13.26 -1.89 11.65
C PRO A 177 -13.92 -2.94 10.74
N PHE A 178 -13.18 -3.58 9.85
CA PHE A 178 -13.69 -4.66 9.00
C PHE A 178 -14.20 -5.84 9.83
N LEU A 179 -13.37 -6.35 10.75
CA LEU A 179 -13.73 -7.51 11.60
C LEU A 179 -14.87 -7.19 12.58
N LYS A 180 -15.00 -5.94 13.02
CA LYS A 180 -16.14 -5.51 13.85
C LYS A 180 -17.45 -5.43 13.07
N GLY A 181 -17.41 -5.04 11.78
CA GLY A 181 -18.59 -4.99 10.91
C GLY A 181 -19.76 -4.14 11.45
N ASN A 182 -19.45 -3.06 12.19
CA ASN A 182 -20.42 -2.25 12.89
C ASN A 182 -20.22 -0.76 12.58
N ASP A 183 -21.25 -0.10 12.04
CA ASP A 183 -21.15 1.30 11.58
C ASP A 183 -20.77 2.27 12.70
N ARG A 184 -21.37 2.10 13.90
CA ARG A 184 -21.08 2.98 15.04
C ARG A 184 -19.61 2.89 15.44
N PHE A 185 -19.09 1.67 15.52
CA PHE A 185 -17.67 1.45 15.80
C PHE A 185 -16.78 2.03 14.69
N CYS A 186 -17.10 1.74 13.43
CA CYS A 186 -16.31 2.22 12.30
C CYS A 186 -16.25 3.75 12.24
N ASN A 187 -17.37 4.44 12.49
CA ASN A 187 -17.40 5.90 12.50
C ASN A 187 -16.54 6.48 13.65
N GLN A 188 -16.60 5.88 14.84
CA GLN A 188 -15.76 6.29 15.97
C GLN A 188 -14.28 6.04 15.68
N TRP A 189 -13.95 4.87 15.12
CA TRP A 189 -12.60 4.48 14.77
C TRP A 189 -11.99 5.40 13.69
N LYS A 190 -12.74 5.69 12.61
CA LYS A 190 -12.32 6.60 11.54
C LYS A 190 -11.98 7.99 12.08
N ARG A 191 -12.87 8.53 12.91
CA ARG A 191 -12.65 9.84 13.55
C ARG A 191 -11.39 9.85 14.41
N MET A 192 -11.26 8.89 15.30
CA MET A 192 -10.08 8.78 16.18
C MET A 192 -8.77 8.58 15.37
N ARG A 193 -8.81 7.76 14.32
CA ARG A 193 -7.66 7.55 13.45
C ARG A 193 -7.24 8.82 12.74
N LEU A 194 -8.19 9.58 12.18
CA LEU A 194 -7.90 10.86 11.52
C LEU A 194 -7.35 11.89 12.51
N GLU A 195 -7.93 12.00 13.71
CA GLU A 195 -7.40 12.86 14.75
C GLU A 195 -5.93 12.55 15.08
N LYS A 196 -5.61 11.27 15.32
CA LYS A 196 -4.22 10.84 15.59
C LYS A 196 -3.29 11.07 14.41
N LEU A 197 -3.74 10.87 13.17
CA LEU A 197 -2.94 11.12 11.99
C LEU A 197 -2.46 12.58 11.94
N PHE A 198 -3.34 13.55 12.22
CA PHE A 198 -3.00 14.96 12.15
C PHE A 198 -2.26 15.44 13.41
N GLU A 199 -2.63 14.96 14.59
CA GLU A 199 -2.11 15.47 15.85
C GLU A 199 -0.81 14.81 16.29
N GLU A 200 -0.58 13.57 15.85
CA GLU A 200 0.64 12.81 16.17
C GLU A 200 1.52 12.68 14.93
N ASP A 201 1.08 11.93 13.91
CA ASP A 201 1.96 11.52 12.80
C ASP A 201 2.50 12.69 11.99
N ILE A 202 1.61 13.59 11.56
CA ILE A 202 2.00 14.74 10.75
C ILE A 202 2.81 15.73 11.58
N ARG A 203 2.40 15.97 12.82
CA ARG A 203 3.11 16.89 13.73
C ARG A 203 4.52 16.43 14.04
N ASP A 204 4.71 15.13 14.25
CA ASP A 204 6.02 14.55 14.58
C ASP A 204 6.94 14.49 13.35
N MET A 205 6.38 14.30 12.14
CA MET A 205 7.16 14.13 10.92
C MET A 205 7.47 15.41 10.18
N SER A 206 6.70 16.47 10.39
CA SER A 206 6.81 17.69 9.58
C SER A 206 6.70 18.96 10.43
N ARG A 207 7.45 20.00 10.02
CA ARG A 207 7.29 21.35 10.57
C ARG A 207 6.14 22.08 9.85
N VAL A 208 4.97 21.44 9.74
CA VAL A 208 3.81 22.08 9.13
C VAL A 208 3.32 23.17 10.09
N GLN A 209 3.37 24.42 9.63
CA GLN A 209 2.91 25.58 10.42
C GLN A 209 1.38 25.70 10.38
N ASP A 210 0.74 25.28 9.28
CA ASP A 210 -0.70 25.35 9.09
C ASP A 210 -1.35 23.96 9.00
N LEU A 211 -1.60 23.35 10.16
CA LEU A 211 -2.32 22.08 10.26
C LEU A 211 -3.80 22.19 9.87
N ARG A 212 -4.42 23.39 10.00
CA ARG A 212 -5.82 23.59 9.61
C ARG A 212 -5.96 23.56 8.10
N GLY A 213 -5.11 24.31 7.40
CA GLY A 213 -5.08 24.29 5.93
C GLY A 213 -4.79 22.90 5.39
N LEU A 214 -3.88 22.16 6.01
CA LEU A 214 -3.60 20.76 5.62
C LEU A 214 -4.81 19.83 5.83
N ARG A 215 -5.57 19.99 6.93
CA ARG A 215 -6.83 19.24 7.13
C ARG A 215 -7.87 19.59 6.06
N SER A 216 -8.06 20.87 5.77
CA SER A 216 -8.97 21.32 4.70
C SER A 216 -8.55 20.76 3.34
N LEU A 217 -7.25 20.68 3.03
CA LEU A 217 -6.76 20.02 1.82
C LEU A 217 -7.13 18.50 1.82
N ALA A 218 -6.96 17.82 2.94
CA ALA A 218 -7.32 16.41 3.04
C ALA A 218 -8.82 16.16 2.78
N GLU A 219 -9.69 17.02 3.31
CA GLU A 219 -11.14 16.99 3.05
C GLU A 219 -11.46 17.26 1.57
N LEU A 220 -10.80 18.25 0.96
CA LEU A 220 -10.96 18.54 -0.47
C LEU A 220 -10.51 17.38 -1.36
N ILE A 221 -9.43 16.67 -0.98
CA ILE A 221 -8.97 15.47 -1.69
C ILE A 221 -10.01 14.35 -1.55
N ALA A 222 -10.54 14.12 -0.34
CA ALA A 222 -11.57 13.11 -0.11
C ALA A 222 -12.86 13.37 -0.91
N ALA A 223 -13.24 14.64 -1.07
CA ALA A 223 -14.40 15.05 -1.85
C ALA A 223 -14.18 14.96 -3.38
N ARG A 224 -12.92 14.86 -3.85
CA ARG A 224 -12.54 14.88 -5.28
C ARG A 224 -11.77 13.62 -5.69
N VAL A 225 -11.97 12.52 -4.98
CA VAL A 225 -11.34 11.22 -5.28
C VAL A 225 -11.62 10.79 -6.71
N GLY A 226 -10.59 10.23 -7.39
CA GLY A 226 -10.67 9.85 -8.80
C GLY A 226 -10.57 11.02 -9.78
N GLY A 227 -10.73 12.26 -9.30
CA GLY A 227 -10.54 13.47 -10.09
C GLY A 227 -9.08 13.89 -10.22
N GLY A 228 -8.79 14.67 -11.26
CA GLY A 228 -7.46 15.26 -11.45
C GLY A 228 -7.11 16.29 -10.38
N VAL A 229 -5.94 16.18 -9.78
CA VAL A 229 -5.43 17.14 -8.79
C VAL A 229 -4.98 18.41 -9.47
N ASN A 230 -5.83 19.44 -9.45
CA ASN A 230 -5.48 20.76 -9.93
C ASN A 230 -4.87 21.59 -8.79
N TYR A 231 -3.55 21.66 -8.74
CA TYR A 231 -2.82 22.37 -7.68
C TYR A 231 -3.19 23.86 -7.60
N ALA A 232 -3.45 24.53 -8.74
CA ALA A 232 -3.81 25.95 -8.75
C ALA A 232 -5.23 26.18 -8.20
N SER A 233 -6.19 25.31 -8.55
CA SER A 233 -7.55 25.39 -8.00
C SER A 233 -7.56 25.14 -6.49
N LEU A 234 -6.88 24.10 -6.02
CA LEU A 234 -6.78 23.79 -4.58
C LEU A 234 -6.07 24.90 -3.81
N ALA A 235 -5.05 25.52 -4.41
CA ALA A 235 -4.34 26.64 -3.81
C ALA A 235 -5.25 27.88 -3.66
N ALA A 236 -6.09 28.16 -4.65
CA ALA A 236 -7.08 29.25 -4.58
C ALA A 236 -8.12 28.98 -3.49
N ASP A 237 -8.67 27.75 -3.43
CA ASP A 237 -9.66 27.35 -2.42
C ASP A 237 -9.12 27.48 -0.98
N LEU A 238 -7.80 27.26 -0.79
CA LEU A 238 -7.14 27.27 0.52
C LEU A 238 -6.38 28.57 0.83
N ALA A 239 -6.39 29.53 -0.08
CA ALA A 239 -5.63 30.79 0.03
C ALA A 239 -4.12 30.59 0.27
N VAL A 240 -3.51 29.59 -0.40
CA VAL A 240 -2.08 29.24 -0.33
C VAL A 240 -1.46 29.20 -1.74
N THR A 241 -0.15 28.89 -1.83
CA THR A 241 0.51 28.71 -3.13
C THR A 241 0.33 27.30 -3.68
N PRO A 242 0.39 27.07 -5.02
CA PRO A 242 0.37 25.73 -5.60
C PRO A 242 1.52 24.83 -5.11
N ASP A 243 2.69 25.39 -4.81
CA ASP A 243 3.82 24.66 -4.26
C ASP A 243 3.55 24.19 -2.83
N THR A 244 2.82 24.98 -2.04
CA THR A 244 2.35 24.59 -0.71
C THR A 244 1.41 23.37 -0.81
N VAL A 245 0.43 23.42 -1.72
CA VAL A 245 -0.50 22.30 -1.96
C VAL A 245 0.27 21.05 -2.36
N LYS A 246 1.23 21.17 -3.29
CA LYS A 246 2.07 20.04 -3.71
C LYS A 246 2.88 19.45 -2.56
N SER A 247 3.47 20.30 -1.72
CA SER A 247 4.19 19.88 -0.52
C SER A 247 3.27 19.16 0.47
N TRP A 248 2.08 19.70 0.71
CA TRP A 248 1.09 19.13 1.61
C TRP A 248 0.55 17.78 1.12
N ILE A 249 0.32 17.60 -0.18
CA ILE A 249 -0.04 16.30 -0.75
C ILE A 249 1.09 15.29 -0.48
N GLY A 250 2.36 15.69 -0.67
CA GLY A 250 3.49 14.83 -0.35
C GLY A 250 3.54 14.42 1.13
N ILE A 251 3.14 15.31 2.05
CA ILE A 251 3.00 14.97 3.47
C ILE A 251 1.87 13.97 3.69
N LEU A 252 0.67 14.20 3.12
CA LEU A 252 -0.46 13.29 3.21
C LEU A 252 -0.14 11.91 2.63
N GLU A 253 0.61 11.85 1.54
CA GLU A 253 1.11 10.59 0.98
C GLU A 253 2.09 9.88 1.93
N SER A 254 2.98 10.63 2.57
CA SER A 254 3.99 10.06 3.47
C SER A 254 3.37 9.39 4.70
N VAL A 255 2.23 9.86 5.16
CA VAL A 255 1.47 9.27 6.28
C VAL A 255 0.36 8.30 5.85
N TYR A 256 0.34 7.91 4.58
CA TYR A 256 -0.65 6.98 4.03
C TYR A 256 -2.11 7.46 4.18
N TYR A 257 -2.35 8.77 4.07
CA TYR A 257 -3.70 9.31 3.95
C TYR A 257 -4.22 9.13 2.53
N CYS A 258 -3.46 9.58 1.55
CA CYS A 258 -3.76 9.43 0.13
C CYS A 258 -2.55 8.88 -0.65
N TYR A 259 -2.79 8.59 -1.92
CA TYR A 259 -1.76 8.31 -2.90
C TYR A 259 -2.18 8.89 -4.25
N THR A 260 -1.21 9.19 -5.10
CA THR A 260 -1.47 9.75 -6.43
C THR A 260 -1.16 8.74 -7.52
N VAL A 261 -2.04 8.68 -8.52
CA VAL A 261 -1.88 7.89 -9.74
C VAL A 261 -1.59 8.84 -10.90
N THR A 262 -0.41 8.72 -11.49
CA THR A 262 0.03 9.56 -12.60
C THR A 262 -0.46 9.02 -13.94
N PRO A 263 -0.69 9.88 -14.94
CA PRO A 263 -1.03 9.39 -16.27
C PRO A 263 0.15 8.66 -16.90
N TRP A 264 -0.14 7.60 -17.65
CA TRP A 264 0.88 6.88 -18.39
C TRP A 264 1.22 7.58 -19.72
N PHE A 265 2.50 7.67 -20.03
CA PHE A 265 3.02 8.15 -21.31
C PHE A 265 4.25 7.36 -21.70
N ALA A 266 4.36 7.04 -22.99
CA ALA A 266 5.57 6.45 -23.56
C ALA A 266 6.83 7.33 -23.30
N ASN A 267 6.64 8.66 -23.18
CA ASN A 267 7.69 9.60 -22.84
C ASN A 267 7.46 10.13 -21.41
N VAL A 268 8.32 9.75 -20.48
CA VAL A 268 8.27 10.08 -19.04
C VAL A 268 8.16 11.60 -18.78
N ALA A 269 8.81 12.44 -19.59
CA ALA A 269 8.76 13.89 -19.44
C ALA A 269 7.34 14.46 -19.60
N ASN A 270 6.46 13.79 -20.34
CA ASN A 270 5.08 14.20 -20.53
C ASN A 270 4.17 13.78 -19.34
N SER A 271 4.51 12.70 -18.62
CA SER A 271 3.73 12.25 -17.45
C SER A 271 3.86 13.20 -16.28
N ILE A 272 5.05 13.79 -16.09
CA ILE A 272 5.34 14.67 -14.94
C ILE A 272 4.57 16.02 -15.04
N ARG A 273 4.16 16.44 -16.24
CA ARG A 273 3.50 17.72 -16.49
C ARG A 273 1.97 17.68 -16.40
N LYS A 274 1.36 16.49 -16.30
CA LYS A 274 -0.10 16.37 -16.21
C LYS A 274 -0.55 16.09 -14.79
N GLN A 275 -1.80 16.48 -14.52
CA GLN A 275 -2.41 16.36 -13.20
C GLN A 275 -2.54 14.88 -12.81
N PRO A 276 -2.03 14.44 -11.65
CA PRO A 276 -2.31 13.11 -11.14
C PRO A 276 -3.76 13.02 -10.66
N LYS A 277 -4.31 11.81 -10.58
CA LYS A 277 -5.53 11.51 -9.82
C LYS A 277 -5.15 11.20 -8.39
N ALA A 278 -5.96 11.59 -7.41
CA ALA A 278 -5.74 11.25 -6.00
C ALA A 278 -6.78 10.24 -5.51
N TYR A 279 -6.31 9.28 -4.72
CA TYR A 279 -7.12 8.25 -4.07
C TYR A 279 -6.74 8.13 -2.59
N LEU A 280 -7.67 7.67 -1.75
CA LEU A 280 -7.43 7.48 -0.33
C LEU A 280 -6.98 6.04 -0.04
N TRP A 281 -6.10 5.87 0.93
CA TRP A 281 -5.77 4.54 1.47
C TRP A 281 -6.95 3.89 2.18
N ASP A 282 -7.87 4.70 2.70
CA ASP A 282 -9.12 4.28 3.29
C ASP A 282 -10.29 4.73 2.41
N TRP A 283 -10.70 3.90 1.46
CA TRP A 283 -11.81 4.19 0.56
C TRP A 283 -13.14 4.38 1.29
N SER A 284 -13.26 3.88 2.54
CA SER A 284 -14.49 4.03 3.32
C SER A 284 -14.72 5.48 3.84
N LEU A 285 -13.74 6.38 3.64
CA LEU A 285 -13.88 7.82 3.88
C LEU A 285 -14.51 8.56 2.69
N VAL A 286 -14.63 7.93 1.53
CA VAL A 286 -15.22 8.53 0.32
C VAL A 286 -16.73 8.45 0.40
N HIS A 287 -17.41 9.60 0.33
CA HIS A 287 -18.88 9.67 0.49
C HIS A 287 -19.62 9.31 -0.80
N ASP A 288 -19.17 9.80 -1.95
CA ASP A 288 -19.76 9.44 -3.24
C ASP A 288 -19.55 7.96 -3.55
N GLU A 289 -20.62 7.26 -3.90
CA GLU A 289 -20.57 5.81 -4.12
C GLU A 289 -19.71 5.44 -5.34
N GLY A 290 -19.84 6.19 -6.44
CA GLY A 290 -19.06 5.93 -7.65
C GLY A 290 -17.58 6.15 -7.42
N ALA A 291 -17.20 7.28 -6.80
CA ALA A 291 -15.82 7.58 -6.44
C ALA A 291 -15.25 6.58 -5.40
N ARG A 292 -16.07 6.14 -4.44
CA ARG A 292 -15.67 5.10 -3.48
C ARG A 292 -15.38 3.76 -4.16
N ASN A 293 -16.22 3.36 -5.10
CA ASN A 293 -16.04 2.13 -5.87
C ASN A 293 -14.80 2.21 -6.76
N GLU A 294 -14.53 3.35 -7.41
CA GLU A 294 -13.29 3.57 -8.16
C GLU A 294 -12.07 3.54 -7.23
N ASN A 295 -12.14 4.15 -6.04
CA ASN A 295 -11.07 4.12 -5.05
C ASN A 295 -10.82 2.70 -4.51
N PHE A 296 -11.88 1.92 -4.31
CA PHE A 296 -11.78 0.53 -3.91
C PHE A 296 -10.99 -0.28 -4.95
N MET A 297 -11.33 -0.16 -6.23
CA MET A 297 -10.58 -0.79 -7.32
C MET A 297 -9.14 -0.28 -7.39
N ALA A 298 -8.93 1.04 -7.33
CA ALA A 298 -7.59 1.64 -7.30
C ALA A 298 -6.71 1.06 -6.20
N SER A 299 -7.26 0.87 -4.99
CA SER A 299 -6.52 0.35 -3.84
C SER A 299 -6.15 -1.12 -4.00
N HIS A 300 -7.02 -1.94 -4.59
CA HIS A 300 -6.72 -3.34 -4.90
C HIS A 300 -5.65 -3.45 -6.01
N LEU A 301 -5.76 -2.64 -7.06
CA LEU A 301 -4.74 -2.59 -8.12
C LEU A 301 -3.40 -2.08 -7.59
N LEU A 302 -3.41 -1.05 -6.73
CA LEU A 302 -2.17 -0.57 -6.09
C LEU A 302 -1.53 -1.65 -5.22
N LYS A 303 -2.32 -2.42 -4.46
CA LYS A 303 -1.81 -3.54 -3.68
C LYS A 303 -1.21 -4.61 -4.58
N ALA A 304 -1.89 -4.98 -5.66
CA ALA A 304 -1.40 -5.97 -6.61
C ALA A 304 -0.07 -5.55 -7.25
N VAL A 305 0.06 -4.32 -7.75
CA VAL A 305 1.33 -3.85 -8.34
C VAL A 305 2.47 -3.79 -7.33
N HIS A 306 2.16 -3.43 -6.07
CA HIS A 306 3.14 -3.46 -4.99
C HIS A 306 3.55 -4.88 -4.63
N TRP A 307 2.59 -5.81 -4.54
CA TRP A 307 2.85 -7.22 -4.27
C TRP A 307 3.73 -7.83 -5.36
N TRP A 308 3.37 -7.70 -6.63
CA TRP A 308 4.13 -8.26 -7.74
C TRP A 308 5.56 -7.72 -7.80
N THR A 309 5.73 -6.44 -7.48
CA THR A 309 7.07 -5.82 -7.43
C THR A 309 7.87 -6.32 -6.23
N ASP A 310 7.25 -6.38 -5.05
CA ASP A 310 7.90 -6.80 -3.81
C ASP A 310 8.21 -8.31 -3.82
N SER A 311 7.44 -9.12 -4.57
CA SER A 311 7.70 -10.55 -4.81
C SER A 311 8.74 -10.80 -5.91
N GLY A 312 9.21 -9.77 -6.62
CA GLY A 312 10.23 -9.92 -7.66
C GLY A 312 9.71 -10.35 -9.02
N LEU A 313 8.39 -10.29 -9.29
CA LEU A 313 7.78 -10.67 -10.57
C LEU A 313 8.02 -9.64 -11.69
N GLY A 314 8.59 -8.48 -11.39
CA GLY A 314 8.91 -7.38 -12.28
C GLY A 314 8.73 -6.02 -11.63
N ASP A 315 9.01 -4.96 -12.36
CA ASP A 315 8.74 -3.58 -11.93
C ASP A 315 7.35 -3.16 -12.39
N PHE A 316 6.38 -3.22 -11.48
CA PHE A 316 4.99 -2.86 -11.78
C PHE A 316 4.64 -1.48 -11.24
N ALA A 317 3.81 -0.75 -11.99
CA ALA A 317 3.31 0.56 -11.56
C ALA A 317 1.86 0.78 -12.02
N LEU A 318 1.12 1.55 -11.22
CA LEU A 318 -0.27 1.93 -11.49
C LEU A 318 -0.32 3.33 -12.10
N HIS A 319 -1.04 3.46 -13.21
CA HIS A 319 -1.25 4.68 -13.97
C HIS A 319 -2.71 4.80 -14.39
N TYR A 320 -3.08 5.91 -15.01
CA TYR A 320 -4.31 6.06 -15.78
C TYR A 320 -4.00 6.51 -17.21
N LEU A 321 -4.95 6.37 -18.13
CA LEU A 321 -4.82 6.86 -19.51
C LEU A 321 -5.79 8.00 -19.76
N ARG A 322 -5.29 9.08 -20.37
CA ARG A 322 -6.13 10.17 -20.87
C ARG A 322 -5.49 10.85 -22.07
N THR A 323 -6.22 10.89 -23.18
CA THR A 323 -5.79 11.60 -24.40
C THR A 323 -6.09 13.10 -24.34
N LYS A 324 -5.59 13.84 -25.33
CA LYS A 324 -5.96 15.24 -25.54
C LYS A 324 -7.45 15.40 -25.90
N GLN A 325 -8.04 14.40 -26.54
CA GLN A 325 -9.45 14.34 -26.92
C GLN A 325 -10.37 13.88 -25.79
N GLN A 326 -9.85 13.82 -24.54
CA GLN A 326 -10.57 13.43 -23.33
C GLN A 326 -11.04 11.96 -23.30
N LYS A 327 -10.53 11.09 -24.19
CA LYS A 327 -10.71 9.65 -24.02
C LYS A 327 -9.89 9.20 -22.81
N GLU A 328 -10.52 8.46 -21.90
CA GLU A 328 -9.92 8.03 -20.65
C GLU A 328 -10.16 6.54 -20.40
N VAL A 329 -9.21 5.88 -19.75
CA VAL A 329 -9.34 4.60 -19.07
C VAL A 329 -8.82 4.77 -17.66
N ASP A 330 -9.60 4.34 -16.68
CA ASP A 330 -9.39 4.63 -15.26
C ASP A 330 -8.02 4.17 -14.77
N PHE A 331 -7.59 2.97 -15.16
CA PHE A 331 -6.32 2.40 -14.72
C PHE A 331 -5.57 1.70 -15.85
N LEU A 332 -4.25 1.90 -15.83
CA LEU A 332 -3.27 1.14 -16.59
C LEU A 332 -2.22 0.61 -15.62
N VAL A 333 -2.05 -0.70 -15.57
CA VAL A 333 -0.91 -1.32 -14.94
C VAL A 333 0.20 -1.48 -15.97
N SER A 334 1.39 -0.99 -15.67
CA SER A 334 2.60 -1.26 -16.45
C SER A 334 3.44 -2.34 -15.77
N LYS A 335 4.14 -3.16 -16.57
CA LYS A 335 5.19 -4.10 -16.15
C LYS A 335 6.47 -3.74 -16.91
N ASP A 336 7.55 -3.50 -16.17
CA ASP A 336 8.86 -3.13 -16.77
C ASP A 336 8.72 -1.97 -17.78
N LYS A 337 7.93 -0.94 -17.38
CA LYS A 337 7.59 0.26 -18.17
C LYS A 337 6.73 0.01 -19.42
N LYS A 338 6.26 -1.20 -19.66
CA LYS A 338 5.35 -1.52 -20.78
C LYS A 338 3.93 -1.70 -20.26
N PRO A 339 2.89 -1.27 -21.01
CA PRO A 339 1.51 -1.53 -20.67
C PRO A 339 1.23 -3.02 -20.53
N PHE A 340 0.60 -3.41 -19.41
CA PHE A 340 0.33 -4.80 -19.11
C PHE A 340 -1.17 -5.10 -18.94
N MET A 341 -1.91 -4.24 -18.24
CA MET A 341 -3.33 -4.42 -18.00
C MET A 341 -4.06 -3.07 -18.00
N LEU A 342 -5.23 -3.02 -18.64
CA LEU A 342 -6.17 -1.91 -18.61
C LEU A 342 -7.39 -2.29 -17.76
N VAL A 343 -7.86 -1.37 -16.94
CA VAL A 343 -9.07 -1.55 -16.13
C VAL A 343 -9.94 -0.28 -16.24
N GLU A 344 -11.17 -0.46 -16.67
CA GLU A 344 -12.22 0.56 -16.71
C GLU A 344 -13.30 0.18 -15.71
N CYS A 345 -13.62 1.04 -14.76
CA CYS A 345 -14.61 0.77 -13.72
C CYS A 345 -16.01 1.24 -14.16
N LYS A 346 -16.99 0.39 -13.99
CA LYS A 346 -18.40 0.69 -14.23
C LYS A 346 -19.25 0.23 -13.04
N THR A 347 -20.30 0.95 -12.75
CA THR A 347 -21.22 0.55 -11.69
C THR A 347 -22.03 -0.69 -12.10
N SER A 348 -22.45 -0.77 -13.38
CA SER A 348 -23.35 -1.80 -13.87
C SER A 348 -22.77 -2.62 -15.02
N ALA A 349 -23.01 -3.93 -15.00
CA ALA A 349 -22.69 -4.84 -16.11
C ALA A 349 -23.49 -4.56 -17.40
N LYS A 350 -24.57 -3.78 -17.31
CA LYS A 350 -25.41 -3.43 -18.48
C LYS A 350 -24.75 -2.42 -19.41
N GLU A 351 -23.73 -1.71 -18.93
CA GLU A 351 -23.02 -0.74 -19.75
C GLU A 351 -22.29 -1.43 -20.91
N VAL A 352 -22.33 -0.80 -22.08
CA VAL A 352 -21.64 -1.31 -23.28
C VAL A 352 -20.14 -1.28 -23.05
N LEU A 353 -19.41 -2.21 -23.66
CA LEU A 353 -17.95 -2.23 -23.60
C LEU A 353 -17.39 -0.90 -24.11
N SER A 354 -16.54 -0.29 -23.29
CA SER A 354 -15.94 1.01 -23.58
C SER A 354 -15.15 0.99 -24.89
N PRO A 355 -15.53 1.82 -25.89
CA PRO A 355 -14.74 1.93 -27.12
C PRO A 355 -13.30 2.38 -26.86
N ALA A 356 -13.10 3.24 -25.85
CA ALA A 356 -11.78 3.71 -25.47
C ALA A 356 -10.90 2.56 -24.96
N LEU A 357 -11.46 1.66 -24.13
CA LEU A 357 -10.75 0.48 -23.62
C LEU A 357 -10.27 -0.41 -24.76
N ALA A 358 -11.14 -0.73 -25.74
CA ALA A 358 -10.80 -1.56 -26.89
C ALA A 358 -9.77 -0.88 -27.82
N GLU A 359 -9.92 0.43 -28.04
CA GLU A 359 -8.97 1.21 -28.85
C GLU A 359 -7.58 1.24 -28.22
N PHE A 360 -7.49 1.51 -26.91
CA PHE A 360 -6.20 1.55 -26.19
C PHE A 360 -5.56 0.17 -26.11
N GLN A 361 -6.34 -0.89 -25.88
CA GLN A 361 -5.78 -2.24 -25.88
C GLN A 361 -5.09 -2.55 -27.20
N LYS A 362 -5.76 -2.28 -28.32
CA LYS A 362 -5.20 -2.52 -29.66
C LYS A 362 -3.98 -1.63 -29.94
N THR A 363 -4.10 -0.33 -29.66
CA THR A 363 -3.06 0.67 -29.99
C THR A 363 -1.78 0.47 -29.19
N LEU A 364 -1.91 0.10 -27.91
CA LEU A 364 -0.79 -0.10 -27.00
C LEU A 364 -0.37 -1.57 -26.88
N ALA A 365 -1.03 -2.48 -27.63
CA ALA A 365 -0.81 -3.94 -27.58
C ALA A 365 -0.83 -4.48 -26.14
N VAL A 366 -1.84 -4.06 -25.34
CA VAL A 366 -1.95 -4.44 -23.93
C VAL A 366 -2.48 -5.87 -23.82
N PRO A 367 -1.80 -6.78 -23.08
CA PRO A 367 -2.26 -8.17 -22.94
C PRO A 367 -3.67 -8.30 -22.38
N TYR A 368 -4.01 -7.54 -21.35
CA TYR A 368 -5.26 -7.67 -20.62
C TYR A 368 -6.05 -6.36 -20.62
N ALA A 369 -7.36 -6.41 -20.87
CA ALA A 369 -8.22 -5.24 -20.82
C ALA A 369 -9.60 -5.63 -20.27
N PHE A 370 -9.95 -5.05 -19.11
CA PHE A 370 -11.14 -5.40 -18.34
C PHE A 370 -12.04 -4.18 -18.15
N GLN A 371 -13.29 -4.28 -18.58
CA GLN A 371 -14.35 -3.41 -18.09
C GLN A 371 -14.98 -4.09 -16.89
N VAL A 372 -14.71 -3.55 -15.70
CA VAL A 372 -15.06 -4.13 -14.43
C VAL A 372 -16.38 -3.55 -13.93
N ALA A 373 -17.37 -4.39 -13.74
CA ALA A 373 -18.67 -4.00 -13.18
C ALA A 373 -18.72 -4.29 -11.68
N ILE A 374 -18.89 -3.23 -10.87
CA ILE A 374 -18.88 -3.37 -9.40
C ILE A 374 -20.13 -4.14 -8.92
N ASN A 375 -21.32 -3.75 -9.39
CA ASN A 375 -22.60 -4.35 -8.98
C ASN A 375 -23.01 -5.51 -9.93
N ALA A 376 -22.04 -6.35 -10.31
CA ALA A 376 -22.29 -7.54 -11.11
C ALA A 376 -21.99 -8.80 -10.29
N PRO A 377 -22.86 -9.83 -10.38
CA PRO A 377 -22.59 -11.09 -9.73
C PRO A 377 -21.33 -11.74 -10.31
N GLY A 378 -20.65 -12.53 -9.49
CA GLY A 378 -19.55 -13.37 -9.96
C GLY A 378 -20.02 -14.37 -11.01
N SER A 379 -19.19 -14.61 -12.00
CA SER A 379 -19.46 -15.50 -13.14
C SER A 379 -18.42 -16.60 -13.30
N ASP A 380 -17.49 -16.72 -12.35
CA ASP A 380 -16.36 -17.67 -12.33
C ASP A 380 -15.41 -17.56 -13.54
N LEU A 381 -15.38 -16.39 -14.18
CA LEU A 381 -14.41 -16.09 -15.22
C LEU A 381 -13.02 -15.90 -14.61
N HIS A 382 -12.01 -16.51 -15.23
CA HIS A 382 -10.63 -16.30 -14.82
C HIS A 382 -9.94 -15.31 -15.78
N PRO A 383 -9.48 -14.14 -15.29
CA PRO A 383 -8.91 -13.07 -16.11
C PRO A 383 -7.78 -13.50 -17.04
N SER A 384 -6.96 -14.48 -16.64
CA SER A 384 -5.81 -14.95 -17.45
C SER A 384 -6.20 -15.61 -18.78
N GLU A 385 -7.44 -16.06 -18.91
CA GLU A 385 -7.93 -16.74 -20.12
C GLU A 385 -8.22 -15.77 -21.26
N PHE A 386 -8.28 -14.47 -20.99
CA PHE A 386 -8.73 -13.45 -21.94
C PHE A 386 -7.60 -12.52 -22.43
N ALA A 387 -6.40 -13.06 -22.56
CA ALA A 387 -5.30 -12.31 -23.15
C ALA A 387 -5.61 -11.89 -24.60
N GLY A 388 -5.38 -10.61 -24.90
CA GLY A 388 -5.60 -10.05 -26.25
C GLY A 388 -7.03 -9.63 -26.58
N THR A 389 -8.01 -9.92 -25.71
CA THR A 389 -9.44 -9.59 -25.94
C THR A 389 -9.99 -8.74 -24.82
N PRO A 390 -10.59 -7.56 -25.12
CA PRO A 390 -11.23 -6.77 -24.07
C PRO A 390 -12.53 -7.42 -23.65
N ILE A 391 -12.74 -7.62 -22.34
CA ILE A 391 -13.93 -8.27 -21.81
C ILE A 391 -14.60 -7.44 -20.72
N LYS A 392 -15.89 -7.72 -20.51
CA LYS A 392 -16.62 -7.29 -19.29
C LYS A 392 -16.48 -8.39 -18.23
N ILE A 393 -16.14 -8.02 -17.02
CA ILE A 393 -15.94 -8.92 -15.90
C ILE A 393 -16.56 -8.32 -14.63
N SER A 394 -17.01 -9.13 -13.68
CA SER A 394 -17.41 -8.63 -12.37
C SER A 394 -16.18 -8.20 -11.55
N ALA A 395 -16.37 -7.23 -10.65
CA ALA A 395 -15.30 -6.86 -9.71
C ALA A 395 -14.88 -8.07 -8.85
N LEU A 396 -15.85 -8.88 -8.43
CA LEU A 396 -15.59 -10.09 -7.65
C LEU A 396 -14.67 -11.06 -8.38
N ASP A 397 -14.93 -11.33 -9.67
CA ASP A 397 -14.12 -12.27 -10.46
C ASP A 397 -12.69 -11.78 -10.67
N LEU A 398 -12.50 -10.47 -10.91
CA LEU A 398 -11.15 -9.91 -11.01
C LEU A 398 -10.44 -9.92 -9.65
N LEU A 399 -11.10 -9.45 -8.59
CA LEU A 399 -10.45 -9.23 -7.30
C LEU A 399 -10.16 -10.52 -6.53
N LYS A 400 -10.93 -11.60 -6.74
CA LYS A 400 -10.67 -12.91 -6.10
C LYS A 400 -9.40 -13.60 -6.61
N VAL A 401 -8.84 -13.15 -7.74
CA VAL A 401 -7.58 -13.66 -8.32
C VAL A 401 -6.44 -12.66 -8.22
N LEU A 402 -6.68 -11.45 -7.72
CA LEU A 402 -5.63 -10.52 -7.29
C LEU A 402 -5.25 -10.81 -5.83
N VAL A 403 -4.13 -10.20 -5.39
CA VAL A 403 -3.64 -10.32 -4.00
C VAL A 403 -4.24 -9.28 -3.06
#